data_6e829f5a6289cd8979a3906254463fb1
#
_entry.id   6e829f5a6289cd8979a3906254463fb1
#
_cell.length_a   1.000
_cell.length_b   1.000
_cell.length_c   1.000
_cell.angle_alpha   90.00
_cell.angle_beta   90.00
_cell.angle_gamma   90.00
#
_symmetry.space_group_name_H-M   'P 1'
#
loop_
_entity.id
_entity.type
_entity.pdbx_description
1 polymer ?
#
loop_
_entity_poly.entity_id
_entity_poly.type
_entity_poly.pdbx_seq_one_letter_code
_entity_poly.pdbx_strand_id
1 'polypeptide(L)'
;MRHRRSASVIAAAALLLSSGHLAAELLPGVGTLDRRLAVDVRLPPWNAIAKVQTNIATRCTGALVGPDTVITAAHCLYNRRTRTLLGPGSLHVLFGYERGGYFWHAQVVRYVVGDGFDGAEPVRHPGSDWARLELAEAVPPAIEPLRLSKEVPVSGNDVALPGYNQDRIHRLMADTSRRITGISIISGERLLTHDCSATRGTSGGPLLARRGDHWEAVGINIAVTASANIALPVTALPEAP
;
A
#
# COMPACT_ATOMS: atom_id res chain seq x y z
N MET A 1 -82.60 10.38 -33.64
CA MET A 1 -81.54 9.48 -33.13
C MET A 1 -80.18 10.11 -33.51
N ARG A 2 -79.46 10.66 -32.53
CA ARG A 2 -78.16 11.32 -32.75
C ARG A 2 -77.07 10.47 -32.06
N HIS A 3 -76.23 9.81 -32.86
CA HIS A 3 -75.08 9.07 -32.39
C HIS A 3 -74.00 10.04 -31.98
N ARG A 4 -73.64 10.08 -30.67
CA ARG A 4 -72.44 10.72 -30.16
C ARG A 4 -71.26 9.76 -30.33
N ARG A 5 -70.24 10.11 -31.10
CA ARG A 5 -68.95 9.44 -31.15
C ARG A 5 -68.05 9.97 -30.05
N SER A 6 -67.69 9.08 -29.12
CA SER A 6 -66.68 9.39 -28.08
C SER A 6 -65.28 9.22 -28.67
N ALA A 7 -64.51 10.26 -28.65
CA ALA A 7 -63.08 10.20 -29.00
C ALA A 7 -62.27 9.89 -27.75
N SER A 8 -61.61 8.73 -27.76
CA SER A 8 -60.63 8.34 -26.71
C SER A 8 -59.30 9.02 -26.98
N VAL A 9 -58.87 9.88 -26.10
CA VAL A 9 -57.52 10.49 -26.11
C VAL A 9 -56.58 9.54 -25.40
N ILE A 10 -55.66 8.92 -26.15
CA ILE A 10 -54.56 8.13 -25.59
C ILE A 10 -53.44 9.08 -25.22
N ALA A 11 -53.25 9.31 -23.93
CA ALA A 11 -52.11 10.04 -23.41
C ALA A 11 -50.86 9.12 -23.37
N ALA A 12 -49.93 9.38 -24.28
CA ALA A 12 -48.62 8.73 -24.27
C ALA A 12 -47.75 9.35 -23.16
N ALA A 13 -47.52 8.62 -22.08
CA ALA A 13 -46.55 8.99 -21.04
C ALA A 13 -45.15 8.70 -21.55
N ALA A 14 -44.38 9.72 -21.88
CA ALA A 14 -42.96 9.61 -22.18
C ALA A 14 -42.18 9.41 -20.86
N LEU A 15 -41.70 8.20 -20.62
CA LEU A 15 -40.73 7.91 -19.57
C LEU A 15 -39.38 8.52 -19.96
N LEU A 16 -39.03 9.65 -19.36
CA LEU A 16 -37.67 10.19 -19.37
C LEU A 16 -36.78 9.28 -18.51
N LEU A 17 -36.09 8.35 -19.14
CA LEU A 17 -34.97 7.64 -18.53
C LEU A 17 -33.84 8.64 -18.33
N SER A 18 -33.77 9.26 -17.17
CA SER A 18 -32.59 10.00 -16.72
C SER A 18 -31.45 8.97 -16.53
N SER A 19 -30.54 8.94 -17.50
CA SER A 19 -29.26 8.22 -17.39
C SER A 19 -28.43 8.90 -16.31
N GLY A 20 -28.67 8.55 -15.05
CA GLY A 20 -27.79 8.91 -13.97
C GLY A 20 -26.42 8.25 -14.22
N HIS A 21 -25.47 9.03 -14.71
CA HIS A 21 -24.08 8.63 -14.69
C HIS A 21 -23.71 8.48 -13.21
N LEU A 22 -23.66 7.24 -12.69
CA LEU A 22 -22.96 6.96 -11.44
C LEU A 22 -21.50 7.32 -11.72
N ALA A 23 -21.09 8.52 -11.31
CA ALA A 23 -19.67 8.83 -11.19
C ALA A 23 -19.09 7.78 -10.23
N ALA A 24 -18.25 6.91 -10.72
CA ALA A 24 -17.52 5.96 -9.86
C ALA A 24 -16.79 6.79 -8.81
N GLU A 25 -17.11 6.57 -7.54
CA GLU A 25 -16.46 7.26 -6.44
C GLU A 25 -14.96 6.96 -6.50
N LEU A 26 -14.15 7.99 -6.74
CA LEU A 26 -12.71 7.83 -6.85
C LEU A 26 -12.17 7.37 -5.50
N LEU A 27 -11.55 6.21 -5.47
CA LEU A 27 -10.87 5.72 -4.27
C LEU A 27 -9.73 6.69 -3.90
N PRO A 28 -9.69 7.19 -2.66
CA PRO A 28 -8.58 8.03 -2.20
C PRO A 28 -7.23 7.37 -2.52
N GLY A 29 -6.30 8.13 -3.08
CA GLY A 29 -4.95 7.67 -3.42
C GLY A 29 -4.82 6.97 -4.79
N VAL A 30 -5.91 6.77 -5.55
CA VAL A 30 -5.85 6.17 -6.90
C VAL A 30 -5.82 7.23 -8.01
N GLY A 31 -6.39 8.40 -7.73
CA GLY A 31 -6.54 9.45 -8.75
C GLY A 31 -7.63 9.12 -9.78
N THR A 32 -7.64 9.87 -10.89
CA THR A 32 -8.65 9.73 -11.94
C THR A 32 -8.45 8.53 -12.85
N LEU A 33 -7.25 7.96 -12.89
CA LEU A 33 -6.89 6.81 -13.70
C LEU A 33 -6.13 5.80 -12.84
N ASP A 34 -6.74 4.64 -12.62
CA ASP A 34 -6.08 3.51 -11.95
C ASP A 34 -5.08 2.86 -12.90
N ARG A 35 -3.79 2.97 -12.58
CA ARG A 35 -2.68 2.40 -13.36
C ARG A 35 -2.07 1.16 -12.72
N ARG A 36 -2.61 0.72 -11.60
CA ARG A 36 -2.12 -0.49 -10.94
C ARG A 36 -2.38 -1.73 -11.80
N LEU A 37 -1.33 -2.48 -12.08
CA LEU A 37 -1.38 -3.75 -12.81
C LEU A 37 -1.05 -4.90 -11.86
N ALA A 38 -1.61 -6.07 -12.11
CA ALA A 38 -1.18 -7.28 -11.43
C ALA A 38 0.23 -7.65 -11.88
N VAL A 39 1.09 -8.00 -10.93
CA VAL A 39 2.49 -8.40 -11.20
C VAL A 39 2.70 -9.87 -10.87
N ASP A 40 3.67 -10.51 -11.51
CA ASP A 40 4.03 -11.89 -11.20
C ASP A 40 4.84 -11.94 -9.91
N VAL A 41 4.23 -12.44 -8.86
CA VAL A 41 4.84 -12.57 -7.52
C VAL A 41 6.02 -13.55 -7.45
N ARG A 42 6.35 -14.25 -8.56
CA ARG A 42 7.50 -15.15 -8.67
C ARG A 42 8.77 -14.43 -9.11
N LEU A 43 8.64 -13.26 -9.72
CA LEU A 43 9.74 -12.55 -10.35
C LEU A 43 10.26 -11.40 -9.50
N PRO A 44 11.58 -11.15 -9.46
CA PRO A 44 12.11 -9.93 -8.87
C PRO A 44 11.60 -8.67 -9.58
N PRO A 45 11.36 -7.57 -8.88
CA PRO A 45 11.51 -7.40 -7.44
C PRO A 45 10.27 -7.83 -6.65
N TRP A 46 9.21 -8.31 -7.34
CA TRP A 46 7.89 -8.55 -6.77
C TRP A 46 7.86 -9.71 -5.78
N ASN A 47 8.76 -10.69 -5.95
CA ASN A 47 8.89 -11.83 -5.04
C ASN A 47 9.36 -11.42 -3.63
N ALA A 48 10.07 -10.29 -3.48
CA ALA A 48 10.46 -9.72 -2.19
C ALA A 48 9.34 -8.95 -1.48
N ILE A 49 8.19 -8.76 -2.14
CA ILE A 49 7.06 -8.04 -1.57
C ILE A 49 6.15 -9.00 -0.82
N ALA A 50 5.98 -8.74 0.46
CA ALA A 50 5.19 -9.58 1.34
C ALA A 50 3.84 -8.94 1.67
N LYS A 51 2.82 -9.79 1.83
CA LYS A 51 1.60 -9.41 2.52
C LYS A 51 1.83 -9.55 4.03
N VAL A 52 1.71 -8.44 4.74
CA VAL A 52 1.74 -8.41 6.20
C VAL A 52 0.29 -8.43 6.70
N GLN A 53 -0.07 -9.45 7.44
CA GLN A 53 -1.41 -9.57 8.02
C GLN A 53 -1.34 -9.93 9.49
N THR A 54 -2.40 -9.63 10.20
CA THR A 54 -2.50 -9.85 11.64
C THR A 54 -3.67 -10.75 11.99
N ASN A 55 -3.65 -11.38 13.16
CA ASN A 55 -4.76 -12.19 13.68
C ASN A 55 -6.08 -11.41 13.85
N ILE A 56 -6.02 -10.07 13.85
CA ILE A 56 -7.20 -9.18 13.89
C ILE A 56 -7.61 -8.67 12.51
N ALA A 57 -7.16 -9.32 11.44
CA ALA A 57 -7.49 -9.02 10.05
C ALA A 57 -6.98 -7.67 9.51
N THR A 58 -6.04 -7.00 10.18
CA THR A 58 -5.29 -5.89 9.55
C THR A 58 -4.45 -6.45 8.41
N ARG A 59 -4.41 -5.74 7.29
CA ARG A 59 -3.67 -6.13 6.09
C ARG A 59 -2.85 -4.96 5.61
N CYS A 60 -1.58 -5.23 5.41
CA CYS A 60 -0.59 -4.28 4.93
C CYS A 60 0.35 -4.97 3.94
N THR A 61 1.30 -4.22 3.47
CA THR A 61 2.39 -4.67 2.61
C THR A 61 3.71 -4.52 3.36
N GLY A 62 4.69 -5.35 3.05
CA GLY A 62 6.05 -5.23 3.55
C GLY A 62 7.05 -5.60 2.47
N ALA A 63 8.32 -5.40 2.73
CA ALA A 63 9.41 -5.72 1.83
C ALA A 63 10.53 -6.47 2.56
N LEU A 64 10.97 -7.58 1.99
CA LEU A 64 12.18 -8.29 2.44
C LEU A 64 13.40 -7.43 2.16
N VAL A 65 14.22 -7.17 3.17
CA VAL A 65 15.44 -6.33 3.06
C VAL A 65 16.68 -6.99 3.66
N GLY A 66 16.52 -8.18 4.19
CA GLY A 66 17.56 -9.06 4.70
C GLY A 66 17.08 -10.50 4.65
N PRO A 67 17.92 -11.49 4.98
CA PRO A 67 17.54 -12.91 4.90
C PRO A 67 16.27 -13.25 5.70
N ASP A 68 16.06 -12.59 6.83
CA ASP A 68 14.98 -12.78 7.79
C ASP A 68 14.34 -11.46 8.22
N THR A 69 14.59 -10.39 7.47
CA THR A 69 14.21 -9.04 7.87
C THR A 69 13.24 -8.42 6.86
N VAL A 70 12.08 -7.99 7.37
CA VAL A 70 11.04 -7.30 6.58
C VAL A 70 10.80 -5.91 7.15
N ILE A 71 10.71 -4.91 6.27
CA ILE A 71 10.25 -3.57 6.63
C ILE A 71 8.78 -3.38 6.27
N THR A 72 8.06 -2.61 7.09
CA THR A 72 6.66 -2.22 6.88
C THR A 72 6.35 -0.92 7.63
N ALA A 73 5.12 -0.44 7.61
CA ALA A 73 4.69 0.69 8.43
C ALA A 73 4.31 0.25 9.85
N ALA A 74 4.67 1.05 10.86
CA ALA A 74 4.40 0.72 12.26
C ALA A 74 2.90 0.69 12.59
N HIS A 75 2.10 1.57 11.96
CA HIS A 75 0.65 1.57 12.16
C HIS A 75 -0.04 0.27 11.72
N CYS A 76 0.63 -0.56 10.90
CA CYS A 76 0.17 -1.89 10.51
C CYS A 76 0.12 -2.88 11.68
N LEU A 77 0.94 -2.64 12.71
CA LEU A 77 1.06 -3.45 13.90
C LEU A 77 0.18 -2.93 15.05
N TYR A 78 -0.52 -1.82 14.86
CA TYR A 78 -1.28 -1.16 15.92
C TYR A 78 -2.75 -1.60 15.93
N ASN A 79 -3.22 -2.05 17.08
CA ASN A 79 -4.62 -2.35 17.32
C ASN A 79 -5.35 -1.11 17.84
N ARG A 80 -6.13 -0.47 16.98
CA ARG A 80 -6.89 0.75 17.33
C ARG A 80 -7.92 0.54 18.45
N ARG A 81 -8.43 -0.68 18.60
CA ARG A 81 -9.44 -0.99 19.62
C ARG A 81 -8.82 -1.08 21.01
N THR A 82 -7.68 -1.76 21.14
CA THR A 82 -6.97 -1.89 22.42
C THR A 82 -5.98 -0.74 22.66
N ARG A 83 -5.66 0.05 21.62
CA ARG A 83 -4.69 1.15 21.64
C ARG A 83 -3.28 0.67 22.00
N THR A 84 -2.90 -0.51 21.54
CA THR A 84 -1.60 -1.13 21.79
C THR A 84 -1.03 -1.73 20.51
N LEU A 85 0.29 -1.86 20.46
CA LEU A 85 0.94 -2.69 19.46
C LEU A 85 0.62 -4.17 19.67
N LEU A 86 0.48 -4.91 18.58
CA LEU A 86 0.23 -6.35 18.58
C LEU A 86 1.52 -7.09 18.97
N GLY A 87 1.40 -8.17 19.72
CA GLY A 87 2.55 -9.05 19.97
C GLY A 87 3.06 -9.70 18.67
N PRO A 88 4.38 -9.98 18.57
CA PRO A 88 4.99 -10.53 17.35
C PRO A 88 4.28 -11.76 16.81
N GLY A 89 3.90 -12.72 17.67
CA GLY A 89 3.19 -13.93 17.26
C GLY A 89 1.80 -13.73 16.66
N SER A 90 1.28 -12.47 16.64
CA SER A 90 0.05 -12.11 15.94
C SER A 90 0.30 -11.64 14.51
N LEU A 91 1.56 -11.58 14.07
CA LEU A 91 1.98 -11.04 12.79
C LEU A 91 2.38 -12.18 11.86
N HIS A 92 1.84 -12.18 10.65
CA HIS A 92 2.11 -13.15 9.61
C HIS A 92 2.65 -12.45 8.36
N VAL A 93 3.73 -12.96 7.81
CA VAL A 93 4.37 -12.44 6.59
C VAL A 93 4.24 -13.50 5.51
N LEU A 94 3.56 -13.17 4.41
CA LEU A 94 3.26 -14.08 3.32
C LEU A 94 3.94 -13.59 2.04
N PHE A 95 4.90 -14.36 1.53
CA PHE A 95 5.55 -14.10 0.25
C PHE A 95 4.85 -14.85 -0.88
N GLY A 96 4.76 -14.22 -2.04
CA GLY A 96 4.10 -14.80 -3.20
C GLY A 96 2.61 -15.05 -2.98
N TYR A 97 1.94 -14.24 -2.14
CA TYR A 97 0.52 -14.42 -1.88
C TYR A 97 -0.32 -14.06 -3.11
N GLU A 98 -1.09 -15.03 -3.58
CA GLU A 98 -2.09 -14.83 -4.62
C GLU A 98 -3.30 -15.74 -4.37
N ARG A 99 -4.52 -15.18 -4.33
CA ARG A 99 -5.81 -15.90 -4.25
C ARG A 99 -5.90 -16.98 -3.16
N GLY A 100 -5.28 -16.72 -2.02
CA GLY A 100 -5.27 -17.64 -0.88
C GLY A 100 -4.06 -18.57 -0.81
N GLY A 101 -3.29 -18.71 -1.90
CA GLY A 101 -2.00 -19.40 -1.93
C GLY A 101 -0.85 -18.47 -1.60
N TYR A 102 0.28 -19.02 -1.18
CA TYR A 102 1.54 -18.30 -0.95
C TYR A 102 2.72 -19.27 -1.14
N PHE A 103 3.90 -18.72 -1.41
CA PHE A 103 5.11 -19.55 -1.53
C PHE A 103 5.79 -19.79 -0.20
N TRP A 104 5.82 -18.77 0.64
CA TRP A 104 6.44 -18.83 1.95
C TRP A 104 5.61 -18.05 2.96
N HIS A 105 5.44 -18.63 4.14
CA HIS A 105 4.82 -18.00 5.29
C HIS A 105 5.80 -17.99 6.45
N ALA A 106 6.05 -16.83 7.00
CA ALA A 106 6.88 -16.66 8.17
C ALA A 106 6.08 -16.01 9.31
N GLN A 107 6.36 -16.46 10.53
CA GLN A 107 5.96 -15.78 11.76
C GLN A 107 7.02 -14.74 12.13
N VAL A 108 6.59 -13.68 12.79
CA VAL A 108 7.47 -12.67 13.35
C VAL A 108 7.82 -13.06 14.78
N VAL A 109 9.10 -13.11 15.13
CA VAL A 109 9.58 -13.40 16.49
C VAL A 109 9.87 -12.13 17.29
N ARG A 110 10.27 -11.07 16.58
CA ARG A 110 10.56 -9.75 17.17
C ARG A 110 10.31 -8.66 16.16
N TYR A 111 10.07 -7.46 16.63
CA TYR A 111 10.08 -6.27 15.80
C TYR A 111 10.55 -5.04 16.58
N VAL A 112 10.98 -4.03 15.84
CA VAL A 112 11.23 -2.66 16.31
C VAL A 112 10.37 -1.71 15.51
N VAL A 113 9.88 -0.66 16.15
CA VAL A 113 9.19 0.46 15.48
C VAL A 113 10.00 1.73 15.66
N GLY A 114 9.69 2.76 14.87
CA GLY A 114 10.34 4.05 14.98
C GLY A 114 10.20 4.64 16.38
N ASP A 115 11.27 5.26 16.85
CA ASP A 115 11.28 5.92 18.17
C ASP A 115 10.23 7.04 18.21
N GLY A 116 9.43 7.07 19.30
CA GLY A 116 8.33 8.02 19.45
C GLY A 116 7.08 7.69 18.60
N PHE A 117 6.98 6.51 17.96
CA PHE A 117 5.78 6.12 17.24
C PHE A 117 4.55 6.12 18.16
N ASP A 118 3.52 6.87 17.77
CA ASP A 118 2.20 6.86 18.40
C ASP A 118 1.14 6.35 17.42
N GLY A 119 0.70 5.11 17.63
CA GLY A 119 -0.31 4.48 16.77
C GLY A 119 -1.71 5.09 16.91
N ALA A 120 -1.99 5.89 17.95
CA ALA A 120 -3.24 6.64 18.07
C ALA A 120 -3.23 7.90 17.19
N GLU A 121 -2.06 8.53 17.07
CA GLU A 121 -1.85 9.76 16.29
C GLU A 121 -0.61 9.63 15.37
N PRO A 122 -0.61 8.71 14.37
CA PRO A 122 0.57 8.43 13.55
C PRO A 122 1.04 9.63 12.73
N VAL A 123 0.16 10.61 12.49
CA VAL A 123 0.51 11.86 11.79
C VAL A 123 1.31 12.86 12.65
N ARG A 124 1.39 12.63 13.97
CA ARG A 124 2.16 13.50 14.87
C ARG A 124 3.66 13.32 14.69
N HIS A 125 4.10 12.07 14.50
CA HIS A 125 5.49 11.69 14.24
C HIS A 125 5.56 10.73 13.06
N PRO A 126 5.26 11.21 11.84
CA PRO A 126 5.15 10.32 10.67
C PRO A 126 6.50 9.72 10.26
N GLY A 127 7.62 10.32 10.64
CA GLY A 127 8.96 9.77 10.48
C GLY A 127 9.25 8.54 11.33
N SER A 128 8.43 8.31 12.37
CA SER A 128 8.48 7.10 13.21
C SER A 128 7.53 5.99 12.74
N ASP A 129 6.74 6.21 11.68
CA ASP A 129 5.78 5.21 11.19
C ASP A 129 6.43 4.14 10.32
N TRP A 130 7.44 3.47 10.86
CA TRP A 130 8.10 2.31 10.27
C TRP A 130 8.27 1.18 11.29
N ALA A 131 8.31 -0.03 10.80
CA ALA A 131 8.64 -1.21 11.59
C ALA A 131 9.64 -2.10 10.84
N ARG A 132 10.57 -2.69 11.59
CA ARG A 132 11.46 -3.75 11.14
C ARG A 132 11.06 -5.02 11.84
N LEU A 133 10.63 -6.02 11.08
CA LEU A 133 10.18 -7.33 11.56
C LEU A 133 11.32 -8.32 11.39
N GLU A 134 11.60 -9.09 12.44
CA GLU A 134 12.50 -10.24 12.41
C GLU A 134 11.65 -11.51 12.30
N LEU A 135 11.91 -12.28 11.26
CA LEU A 135 11.21 -13.52 10.98
C LEU A 135 11.81 -14.68 11.78
N ALA A 136 11.00 -15.68 12.07
CA ALA A 136 11.43 -16.87 12.80
C ALA A 136 12.51 -17.69 12.05
N GLU A 137 12.49 -17.59 10.73
CA GLU A 137 13.39 -18.32 9.84
C GLU A 137 13.77 -17.43 8.66
N ALA A 138 14.96 -17.64 8.13
CA ALA A 138 15.38 -16.99 6.89
C ALA A 138 14.47 -17.40 5.72
N VAL A 139 14.13 -16.44 4.90
CA VAL A 139 13.34 -16.67 3.69
C VAL A 139 14.19 -17.46 2.68
N PRO A 140 13.59 -18.39 1.90
CA PRO A 140 14.35 -19.17 0.91
C PRO A 140 15.16 -18.27 -0.04
N PRO A 141 16.41 -18.64 -0.38
CA PRO A 141 17.33 -17.82 -1.20
C PRO A 141 16.78 -17.42 -2.60
N ALA A 142 15.76 -18.14 -3.09
CA ALA A 142 15.06 -17.77 -4.33
C ALA A 142 14.29 -16.45 -4.24
N ILE A 143 14.06 -15.93 -3.01
CA ILE A 143 13.43 -14.65 -2.75
C ILE A 143 14.55 -13.68 -2.34
N GLU A 144 15.03 -12.90 -3.30
CA GLU A 144 16.14 -11.98 -3.08
C GLU A 144 15.68 -10.73 -2.32
N PRO A 145 16.36 -10.36 -1.20
CA PRO A 145 16.07 -9.13 -0.48
C PRO A 145 16.28 -7.90 -1.34
N LEU A 146 15.41 -6.91 -1.19
CA LEU A 146 15.60 -5.58 -1.79
C LEU A 146 16.72 -4.83 -1.08
N ARG A 147 17.52 -4.11 -1.85
CA ARG A 147 18.48 -3.17 -1.29
C ARG A 147 17.76 -1.92 -0.83
N LEU A 148 18.18 -1.38 0.31
CA LEU A 148 17.78 -0.06 0.77
C LEU A 148 18.67 0.99 0.12
N SER A 149 18.07 2.01 -0.48
CA SER A 149 18.82 3.12 -1.07
C SER A 149 19.53 3.93 0.00
N LYS A 150 20.76 4.35 -0.28
CA LYS A 150 21.51 5.29 0.56
C LYS A 150 21.22 6.75 0.23
N GLU A 151 20.44 6.99 -0.82
CA GLU A 151 20.11 8.32 -1.33
C GLU A 151 18.63 8.63 -1.15
N VAL A 152 18.33 9.86 -0.76
CA VAL A 152 16.96 10.38 -0.78
C VAL A 152 16.60 10.73 -2.22
N PRO A 153 15.52 10.15 -2.78
CA PRO A 153 15.12 10.49 -4.13
C PRO A 153 14.64 11.95 -4.23
N VAL A 154 14.83 12.54 -5.41
CA VAL A 154 14.40 13.90 -5.70
C VAL A 154 13.11 13.92 -6.55
N SER A 155 12.44 15.06 -6.57
CA SER A 155 11.27 15.27 -7.44
C SER A 155 11.59 14.94 -8.88
N GLY A 156 10.69 14.23 -9.55
CA GLY A 156 10.86 13.77 -10.92
C GLY A 156 11.49 12.38 -11.06
N ASN A 157 12.08 11.80 -9.99
CA ASN A 157 12.57 10.42 -10.07
C ASN A 157 11.42 9.44 -10.30
N ASP A 158 11.62 8.54 -11.26
CA ASP A 158 10.66 7.47 -11.54
C ASP A 158 10.65 6.44 -10.41
N VAL A 159 9.45 6.04 -10.02
CA VAL A 159 9.22 5.06 -8.95
C VAL A 159 8.08 4.11 -9.27
N ALA A 160 8.09 2.97 -8.60
CA ALA A 160 7.02 1.99 -8.58
C ALA A 160 6.55 1.77 -7.15
N LEU A 161 5.26 1.52 -6.98
CA LEU A 161 4.68 1.15 -5.68
C LEU A 161 3.90 -0.16 -5.79
N PRO A 162 4.48 -1.28 -5.35
CA PRO A 162 3.76 -2.53 -5.17
C PRO A 162 2.99 -2.55 -3.86
N GLY A 163 1.85 -3.25 -3.84
CA GLY A 163 1.11 -3.44 -2.60
C GLY A 163 -0.16 -4.29 -2.73
N TYR A 164 -0.59 -4.81 -1.59
CA TYR A 164 -1.83 -5.57 -1.42
C TYR A 164 -2.97 -4.61 -1.09
N ASN A 165 -3.55 -4.04 -2.13
CA ASN A 165 -4.60 -3.02 -2.04
C ASN A 165 -5.92 -3.59 -1.51
N GLN A 166 -6.69 -2.83 -0.72
CA GLN A 166 -7.95 -3.29 -0.11
C GLN A 166 -9.03 -3.68 -1.13
N ASP A 167 -9.04 -3.05 -2.29
CA ASP A 167 -9.95 -3.33 -3.40
C ASP A 167 -9.51 -4.53 -4.27
N ARG A 168 -8.26 -5.01 -4.07
CA ARG A 168 -7.64 -6.12 -4.80
C ARG A 168 -6.81 -7.01 -3.87
N ILE A 169 -7.38 -7.36 -2.71
CA ILE A 169 -6.70 -8.00 -1.57
C ILE A 169 -6.07 -9.37 -1.85
N HIS A 170 -6.47 -10.00 -2.95
CA HIS A 170 -6.02 -11.34 -3.32
C HIS A 170 -4.86 -11.35 -4.32
N ARG A 171 -4.35 -10.18 -4.70
CA ARG A 171 -3.26 -10.04 -5.67
C ARG A 171 -2.32 -8.92 -5.28
N LEU A 172 -1.05 -9.12 -5.56
CA LEU A 172 -0.08 -8.04 -5.56
C LEU A 172 -0.32 -7.17 -6.80
N MET A 173 -0.53 -5.89 -6.57
CA MET A 173 -0.65 -4.89 -7.62
C MET A 173 0.55 -3.95 -7.55
N ALA A 174 0.98 -3.42 -8.69
CA ALA A 174 2.01 -2.38 -8.74
C ALA A 174 1.60 -1.27 -9.72
N ASP A 175 1.82 -0.03 -9.33
CA ASP A 175 1.86 1.12 -10.24
C ASP A 175 3.34 1.41 -10.53
N THR A 176 3.78 1.19 -11.77
CA THR A 176 5.21 1.16 -12.15
C THR A 176 5.65 2.37 -12.97
N SER A 177 4.74 3.34 -13.21
CA SER A 177 5.00 4.44 -14.15
C SER A 177 4.71 5.79 -13.49
N ARG A 178 5.29 6.00 -12.30
CA ARG A 178 5.02 7.14 -11.45
C ARG A 178 6.29 7.81 -10.96
N ARG A 179 6.10 8.91 -10.24
CA ARG A 179 7.22 9.77 -9.84
C ARG A 179 7.10 10.23 -8.41
N ILE A 180 8.27 10.55 -7.86
CA ILE A 180 8.35 11.45 -6.71
C ILE A 180 7.88 12.83 -7.17
N THR A 181 6.86 13.36 -6.51
CA THR A 181 6.30 14.70 -6.81
C THR A 181 6.96 15.79 -5.98
N GLY A 182 7.60 15.43 -4.87
CA GLY A 182 8.31 16.38 -4.02
C GLY A 182 8.61 15.85 -2.63
N ILE A 183 8.89 16.78 -1.73
CA ILE A 183 9.07 16.55 -0.30
C ILE A 183 8.03 17.38 0.42
N SER A 184 7.33 16.77 1.37
CA SER A 184 6.44 17.45 2.32
C SER A 184 7.11 17.50 3.67
N ILE A 185 6.92 18.60 4.40
CA ILE A 185 7.30 18.71 5.81
C ILE A 185 6.03 18.55 6.64
N ILE A 186 5.93 17.47 7.38
CA ILE A 186 4.81 17.18 8.27
C ILE A 186 5.38 17.02 9.68
N SER A 187 4.88 17.81 10.62
CA SER A 187 5.38 17.83 12.01
C SER A 187 6.89 18.02 12.13
N GLY A 188 7.51 18.77 11.20
CA GLY A 188 8.96 18.99 11.15
C GLY A 188 9.77 17.90 10.46
N GLU A 189 9.15 16.80 10.04
CA GLU A 189 9.78 15.65 9.43
C GLU A 189 9.66 15.67 7.90
N ARG A 190 10.71 15.26 7.21
CA ARG A 190 10.79 15.25 5.73
C ARG A 190 10.25 13.94 5.19
N LEU A 191 9.18 14.02 4.41
CA LEU A 191 8.52 12.89 3.79
C LEU A 191 8.47 13.06 2.28
N LEU A 192 8.52 11.95 1.56
CA LEU A 192 8.35 11.93 0.11
C LEU A 192 6.87 12.03 -0.25
N THR A 193 6.55 12.83 -1.26
CA THR A 193 5.26 12.78 -1.93
C THR A 193 5.42 12.08 -3.28
N HIS A 194 4.44 11.28 -3.67
CA HIS A 194 4.44 10.56 -4.93
C HIS A 194 3.02 10.40 -5.49
N ASP A 195 2.92 10.16 -6.79
CA ASP A 195 1.67 10.03 -7.51
C ASP A 195 1.28 8.58 -7.87
N CYS A 196 1.97 7.58 -7.29
CA CYS A 196 1.59 6.18 -7.45
C CYS A 196 0.18 5.95 -6.94
N SER A 197 -0.63 5.23 -7.71
CA SER A 197 -1.97 4.81 -7.28
C SER A 197 -1.88 3.79 -6.15
N ALA A 198 -2.55 4.07 -5.04
CA ALA A 198 -2.56 3.23 -3.85
C ALA A 198 -3.89 3.30 -3.12
N THR A 199 -4.25 2.23 -2.41
CA THR A 199 -5.38 2.23 -1.46
C THR A 199 -4.91 1.69 -0.12
N ARG A 200 -5.79 1.64 0.88
CA ARG A 200 -5.49 0.94 2.14
C ARG A 200 -4.95 -0.46 1.86
N GLY A 201 -4.04 -0.93 2.69
CA GLY A 201 -3.32 -2.19 2.50
C GLY A 201 -1.99 -2.04 1.75
N THR A 202 -1.77 -0.96 0.98
CA THR A 202 -0.46 -0.61 0.42
C THR A 202 0.50 -0.05 1.48
N SER A 203 -0.01 0.31 2.66
CA SER A 203 0.78 0.74 3.82
C SER A 203 1.92 -0.24 4.10
N GLY A 204 3.12 0.27 4.31
CA GLY A 204 4.34 -0.52 4.49
C GLY A 204 4.96 -1.06 3.20
N GLY A 205 4.28 -0.91 2.06
CA GLY A 205 4.84 -1.25 0.75
C GLY A 205 6.04 -0.37 0.40
N PRO A 206 7.10 -0.93 -0.21
CA PRO A 206 8.27 -0.16 -0.58
C PRO A 206 7.96 0.74 -1.78
N LEU A 207 8.44 1.97 -1.72
CA LEU A 207 8.57 2.79 -2.91
C LEU A 207 9.89 2.40 -3.58
N LEU A 208 9.81 1.87 -4.81
CA LEU A 208 10.95 1.30 -5.53
C LEU A 208 11.43 2.26 -6.60
N ALA A 209 12.74 2.50 -6.65
CA ALA A 209 13.40 3.17 -7.77
C ALA A 209 14.27 2.18 -8.54
N ARG A 210 14.34 2.32 -9.86
CA ARG A 210 15.24 1.52 -10.68
C ARG A 210 16.63 2.16 -10.72
N ARG A 211 17.66 1.34 -10.47
CA ARG A 211 19.07 1.72 -10.53
C ARG A 211 19.80 0.76 -11.48
N GLY A 212 19.98 1.20 -12.72
CA GLY A 212 20.54 0.32 -13.76
C GLY A 212 19.67 -0.91 -13.98
N ASP A 213 20.19 -2.07 -13.65
CA ASP A 213 19.55 -3.38 -13.82
C ASP A 213 18.77 -3.90 -12.60
N HIS A 214 18.84 -3.21 -11.46
CA HIS A 214 18.19 -3.63 -10.21
C HIS A 214 17.22 -2.58 -9.64
N TRP A 215 16.44 -3.02 -8.63
CA TRP A 215 15.52 -2.17 -7.90
C TRP A 215 16.02 -1.93 -6.48
N GLU A 216 15.83 -0.71 -6.00
CA GLU A 216 16.11 -0.32 -4.62
C GLU A 216 14.85 0.25 -3.97
N ALA A 217 14.64 -0.08 -2.71
CA ALA A 217 13.64 0.59 -1.90
C ALA A 217 14.17 1.98 -1.51
N VAL A 218 13.45 3.02 -1.89
CA VAL A 218 13.77 4.43 -1.58
C VAL A 218 12.86 5.03 -0.53
N GLY A 219 11.71 4.38 -0.24
CA GLY A 219 10.75 4.81 0.76
C GLY A 219 9.82 3.69 1.21
N ILE A 220 9.09 3.93 2.30
CA ILE A 220 8.00 3.09 2.82
C ILE A 220 6.71 3.90 2.68
N ASN A 221 5.73 3.40 1.94
CA ASN A 221 4.42 4.06 1.83
C ASN A 221 3.69 4.02 3.18
N ILE A 222 3.39 5.18 3.75
CA ILE A 222 2.76 5.28 5.08
C ILE A 222 1.36 5.87 5.04
N ALA A 223 1.03 6.67 4.03
CA ALA A 223 -0.29 7.26 3.93
C ALA A 223 -0.75 7.45 2.49
N VAL A 224 -2.06 7.39 2.31
CA VAL A 224 -2.76 7.76 1.07
C VAL A 224 -3.68 8.94 1.37
N THR A 225 -3.62 9.96 0.53
CA THR A 225 -4.45 11.17 0.66
C THR A 225 -5.19 11.46 -0.65
N ALA A 226 -6.07 12.42 -0.64
CA ALA A 226 -6.77 12.84 -1.86
C ALA A 226 -5.85 13.55 -2.87
N SER A 227 -4.78 14.19 -2.40
CA SER A 227 -3.90 15.04 -3.21
C SER A 227 -2.55 14.41 -3.55
N ALA A 228 -2.03 13.56 -2.67
CA ALA A 228 -0.75 12.88 -2.86
C ALA A 228 -0.65 11.68 -1.92
N ASN A 229 0.13 10.69 -2.29
CA ASN A 229 0.53 9.62 -1.38
C ASN A 229 1.86 9.97 -0.71
N ILE A 230 2.04 9.49 0.51
CA ILE A 230 3.16 9.87 1.38
C ILE A 230 4.00 8.64 1.69
N ALA A 231 5.31 8.78 1.54
CA ALA A 231 6.26 7.75 1.93
C ALA A 231 7.36 8.31 2.84
N LEU A 232 7.77 7.51 3.80
CA LEU A 232 8.95 7.77 4.62
C LEU A 232 10.19 7.37 3.82
N PRO A 233 11.22 8.22 3.64
CA PRO A 233 12.48 7.82 3.02
C PRO A 233 13.16 6.70 3.82
N VAL A 234 13.66 5.66 3.13
CA VAL A 234 14.36 4.57 3.85
C VAL A 234 15.65 5.01 4.51
N THR A 235 16.22 6.14 4.08
CA THR A 235 17.41 6.76 4.72
C THR A 235 17.12 7.31 6.12
N ALA A 236 15.84 7.41 6.51
CA ALA A 236 15.44 7.75 7.88
C ALA A 236 15.44 6.54 8.83
N LEU A 237 15.55 5.31 8.31
CA LEU A 237 15.66 4.12 9.11
C LEU A 237 17.07 4.00 9.69
N PRO A 238 17.21 3.62 10.98
CA PRO A 238 18.52 3.33 11.54
C PRO A 238 19.17 2.15 10.81
N GLU A 239 20.49 2.15 10.72
CA GLU A 239 21.23 0.99 10.22
C GLU A 239 20.81 -0.27 11.00
N ALA A 240 20.83 -1.41 10.31
CA ALA A 240 20.61 -2.69 11.00
C ALA A 240 21.78 -2.93 11.98
N PRO A 241 21.52 -3.41 13.21
CA PRO A 241 22.55 -3.74 14.17
C PRO A 241 23.47 -4.85 13.67
#